data_bbf88c85d376f7a9631039be5c515240
#
_entry.id   bbf88c85d376f7a9631039be5c515240
#
_cell.length_a   1.000
_cell.length_b   1.000
_cell.length_c   1.000
_cell.angle_alpha   90.00
_cell.angle_beta   90.00
_cell.angle_gamma   90.00
#
_symmetry.space_group_name_H-M   'P 1'
#
loop_
_entity.id
_entity.type
_entity.pdbx_description
1 polymer ?
#
loop_
_entity_poly.entity_id
_entity_poly.type
_entity_poly.pdbx_seq_one_letter_code
_entity_poly.pdbx_strand_id
1 'polypeptide(L)'
;MNCNFIVLKKPLIYSLFLCSLPLYGNNLKTQLESDLPNLMEKVIEWRHDIHQHPELGNREFNTAKKIAGHLQSLGIEIETGIAYTGVVGYIEGGNDGPTVALRADMDALPVEEKTGLSYASKVRTSYLGKDVGVMHACGHDAHVAVLMGVAEFLAKNRSTLKGNVLLIFQPAEEGPPEGEGGGAEMMLAEGLFERYSPEVIFGMHVTNQRHGHVFVKPGPAMAAASAYRIKIKGVQAHGSRPWDGVDPIMATSELIAALNTVVSRRINIINNPAVVSVGIVRAGTRNNIIPEDSEIVGTIRSFDPELRAEIYEEIRQIAKGIAVGSGTEISVEFDVGGFYPVTVNDPQLFDSMKNSLVEATKGQFIEQKDPVTGAEDFSYFSQEVPGLYFSLGVNKKGVTGLQPGNHSPYFTIDDKALDEGLKTLVYLALDYPEAPK
;
A
#
# COMPACT_ATOMS: atom_id res chain seq x y z
N MET A 1 21.07 70.59 55.22
CA MET A 1 20.89 69.19 55.67
C MET A 1 20.57 68.37 54.43
N ASN A 2 21.57 67.72 53.88
CA ASN A 2 21.46 66.88 52.70
C ASN A 2 21.26 65.40 53.10
N CYS A 3 20.11 64.83 52.80
CA CYS A 3 19.87 63.37 52.93
C CYS A 3 20.14 62.69 51.60
N ASN A 4 21.24 61.93 51.54
CA ASN A 4 21.57 61.01 50.46
C ASN A 4 20.79 59.71 50.65
N PHE A 5 19.93 59.36 49.65
CA PHE A 5 19.32 58.05 49.55
C PHE A 5 20.23 57.10 48.72
N ILE A 6 20.74 56.07 49.37
CA ILE A 6 21.47 54.97 48.73
C ILE A 6 20.43 53.98 48.15
N VAL A 7 20.35 53.86 46.84
CA VAL A 7 19.54 52.83 46.13
C VAL A 7 20.40 51.61 45.94
N LEU A 8 20.10 50.54 46.69
CA LEU A 8 20.68 49.22 46.51
C LEU A 8 20.03 48.53 45.27
N LYS A 9 20.80 48.37 44.19
CA LYS A 9 20.42 47.54 43.05
C LYS A 9 20.59 46.06 43.43
N LYS A 10 19.48 45.30 43.42
CA LYS A 10 19.49 43.82 43.48
C LYS A 10 20.00 43.27 42.13
N PRO A 11 20.88 42.25 42.16
CA PRO A 11 21.26 41.56 40.90
C PRO A 11 20.10 40.70 40.37
N LEU A 12 19.78 40.90 39.11
CA LEU A 12 18.85 40.06 38.37
C LEU A 12 19.57 38.73 38.01
N ILE A 13 19.19 37.67 38.70
CA ILE A 13 19.65 36.31 38.37
C ILE A 13 18.87 35.87 37.15
N TYR A 14 19.49 35.91 35.97
CA TYR A 14 19.00 35.22 34.79
C TYR A 14 19.17 33.70 35.00
N SER A 15 18.09 33.02 35.32
CA SER A 15 18.02 31.57 35.22
C SER A 15 18.03 31.19 33.77
N LEU A 16 19.16 30.72 33.22
CA LEU A 16 19.22 30.03 31.94
C LEU A 16 18.47 28.71 32.12
N PHE A 17 17.22 28.67 31.63
CA PHE A 17 16.60 27.41 31.31
C PHE A 17 17.33 26.85 30.07
N LEU A 18 18.33 25.99 30.31
CA LEU A 18 18.81 25.07 29.31
C LEU A 18 17.63 24.12 29.00
N CYS A 19 16.93 24.36 27.88
CA CYS A 19 16.11 23.34 27.25
C CYS A 19 17.05 22.17 26.93
N SER A 20 17.04 21.13 27.76
CA SER A 20 17.61 19.85 27.39
C SER A 20 16.77 19.27 26.27
N LEU A 21 17.20 19.52 25.04
CA LEU A 21 16.70 18.78 23.86
C LEU A 21 16.95 17.28 24.14
N PRO A 22 16.04 16.41 23.66
CA PRO A 22 16.14 14.97 23.91
C PRO A 22 17.42 14.42 23.27
N LEU A 23 18.42 14.13 24.08
CA LEU A 23 19.72 13.57 23.67
C LEU A 23 19.63 12.11 23.21
N TYR A 24 18.50 11.42 23.46
CA TYR A 24 18.36 9.98 23.23
C TYR A 24 18.13 9.62 21.74
N GLY A 25 17.24 10.29 21.04
CA GLY A 25 16.96 10.02 19.63
C GLY A 25 18.15 10.26 18.71
N ASN A 26 18.92 11.33 18.95
CA ASN A 26 20.11 11.65 18.18
C ASN A 26 21.23 10.60 18.32
N ASN A 27 21.31 9.87 19.42
CA ASN A 27 22.31 8.82 19.60
C ASN A 27 21.99 7.58 18.74
N LEU A 28 20.70 7.15 18.70
CA LEU A 28 20.28 5.99 17.91
C LEU A 28 20.38 6.24 16.42
N LYS A 29 20.06 7.45 15.94
CA LYS A 29 20.24 7.84 14.54
C LYS A 29 21.70 7.80 14.11
N THR A 30 22.60 8.31 14.96
CA THR A 30 24.06 8.25 14.72
C THR A 30 24.55 6.80 14.70
N GLN A 31 24.02 5.96 15.58
CA GLN A 31 24.34 4.55 15.61
C GLN A 31 23.84 3.83 14.35
N LEU A 32 22.62 4.15 13.89
CA LEU A 32 22.10 3.60 12.64
C LEU A 32 23.02 3.92 11.44
N GLU A 33 23.45 5.18 11.29
CA GLU A 33 24.37 5.56 10.21
C GLU A 33 25.68 4.75 10.25
N SER A 34 26.17 4.41 11.46
CA SER A 34 27.37 3.57 11.64
C SER A 34 27.12 2.09 11.33
N ASP A 35 25.96 1.55 11.73
CA ASP A 35 25.61 0.15 11.55
C ASP A 35 25.10 -0.15 10.13
N LEU A 36 24.62 0.87 9.43
CA LEU A 36 23.91 0.79 8.15
C LEU A 36 24.65 -0.04 7.08
N PRO A 37 25.96 0.11 6.83
CA PRO A 37 26.65 -0.68 5.80
C PRO A 37 26.54 -2.18 6.04
N ASN A 38 26.80 -2.64 7.26
CA ASN A 38 26.72 -4.06 7.61
C ASN A 38 25.28 -4.59 7.60
N LEU A 39 24.32 -3.74 7.97
CA LEU A 39 22.90 -4.08 7.97
C LEU A 39 22.39 -4.23 6.54
N MET A 40 22.80 -3.33 5.65
CA MET A 40 22.40 -3.37 4.25
C MET A 40 22.95 -4.58 3.49
N GLU A 41 24.13 -5.10 3.84
CA GLU A 41 24.61 -6.37 3.28
C GLU A 41 23.63 -7.51 3.52
N LYS A 42 23.09 -7.61 4.75
CA LYS A 42 22.08 -8.60 5.11
C LYS A 42 20.73 -8.35 4.42
N VAL A 43 20.28 -7.10 4.39
CA VAL A 43 19.02 -6.71 3.72
C VAL A 43 19.05 -7.12 2.25
N ILE A 44 20.16 -6.88 1.55
CA ILE A 44 20.33 -7.26 0.15
C ILE A 44 20.34 -8.78 -0.01
N GLU A 45 21.01 -9.53 0.89
CA GLU A 45 21.01 -10.99 0.87
C GLU A 45 19.60 -11.54 1.08
N TRP A 46 18.86 -11.05 2.09
CA TRP A 46 17.48 -11.49 2.34
C TRP A 46 16.56 -11.17 1.17
N ARG A 47 16.68 -9.95 0.62
CA ARG A 47 15.90 -9.55 -0.53
C ARG A 47 16.14 -10.48 -1.72
N HIS A 48 17.40 -10.74 -2.09
CA HIS A 48 17.73 -11.60 -3.23
C HIS A 48 17.22 -13.04 -3.04
N ASP A 49 17.29 -13.56 -1.81
CA ASP A 49 16.78 -14.89 -1.51
C ASP A 49 15.23 -14.95 -1.57
N ILE A 50 14.52 -13.93 -1.04
CA ILE A 50 13.06 -13.84 -1.16
C ILE A 50 12.66 -13.68 -2.64
N HIS A 51 13.36 -12.82 -3.38
CA HIS A 51 13.10 -12.60 -4.82
C HIS A 51 13.25 -13.89 -5.64
N GLN A 52 14.22 -14.73 -5.30
CA GLN A 52 14.46 -15.99 -5.99
C GLN A 52 13.40 -17.06 -5.69
N HIS A 53 12.70 -16.93 -4.55
CA HIS A 53 11.72 -17.90 -4.05
C HIS A 53 10.35 -17.25 -3.78
N PRO A 54 9.74 -16.55 -4.76
CA PRO A 54 8.51 -15.83 -4.57
C PRO A 54 7.30 -16.75 -4.38
N GLU A 55 6.35 -16.31 -3.57
CA GLU A 55 5.12 -17.03 -3.27
C GLU A 55 3.92 -16.12 -3.50
N LEU A 56 2.82 -16.65 -4.07
CA LEU A 56 1.59 -15.88 -4.30
C LEU A 56 0.83 -15.63 -2.99
N GLY A 57 -0.06 -14.65 -3.01
CA GLY A 57 -0.91 -14.28 -1.87
C GLY A 57 -1.58 -15.46 -1.20
N ASN A 58 -1.62 -15.48 0.13
CA ASN A 58 -2.04 -16.58 1.01
C ASN A 58 -1.23 -17.90 0.83
N ARG A 59 -0.11 -17.86 0.15
CA ARG A 59 0.79 -19.02 -0.08
C ARG A 59 2.24 -18.73 0.33
N GLU A 60 2.48 -17.63 1.04
CA GLU A 60 3.81 -17.11 1.44
C GLU A 60 4.39 -17.89 2.63
N PHE A 61 4.21 -19.21 2.68
CA PHE A 61 4.60 -20.06 3.81
C PHE A 61 6.10 -20.05 4.10
N ASN A 62 6.94 -20.09 3.06
CA ASN A 62 8.39 -20.09 3.25
C ASN A 62 8.91 -18.70 3.59
N THR A 63 8.34 -17.67 2.99
CA THR A 63 8.60 -16.26 3.30
C THR A 63 8.25 -15.97 4.77
N ALA A 64 7.03 -16.35 5.21
CA ALA A 64 6.58 -16.24 6.59
C ALA A 64 7.50 -16.98 7.57
N LYS A 65 7.91 -18.21 7.24
CA LYS A 65 8.84 -18.99 8.07
C LYS A 65 10.21 -18.32 8.21
N LYS A 66 10.72 -17.73 7.12
CA LYS A 66 11.99 -16.99 7.13
C LYS A 66 11.92 -15.76 8.03
N ILE A 67 10.85 -14.96 7.88
CA ILE A 67 10.57 -13.79 8.72
C ILE A 67 10.48 -14.20 10.19
N ALA A 68 9.63 -15.18 10.50
CA ALA A 68 9.43 -15.67 11.86
C ALA A 68 10.76 -16.15 12.49
N GLY A 69 11.56 -16.92 11.75
CA GLY A 69 12.86 -17.39 12.22
C GLY A 69 13.86 -16.25 12.50
N HIS A 70 13.85 -15.20 11.66
CA HIS A 70 14.66 -14.02 11.87
C HIS A 70 14.24 -13.27 13.14
N LEU A 71 12.95 -12.92 13.28
CA LEU A 71 12.43 -12.21 14.45
C LEU A 71 12.67 -13.00 15.75
N GLN A 72 12.44 -14.31 15.74
CA GLN A 72 12.74 -15.16 16.90
C GLN A 72 14.22 -15.13 17.27
N SER A 73 15.13 -15.13 16.30
CA SER A 73 16.58 -15.06 16.55
C SER A 73 17.00 -13.76 17.26
N LEU A 74 16.21 -12.69 17.07
CA LEU A 74 16.39 -11.39 17.73
C LEU A 74 15.71 -11.33 19.12
N GLY A 75 15.05 -12.41 19.55
CA GLY A 75 14.26 -12.46 20.78
C GLY A 75 13.05 -11.54 20.76
N ILE A 76 12.45 -11.33 19.59
CA ILE A 76 11.19 -10.60 19.41
C ILE A 76 10.04 -11.57 19.66
N GLU A 77 9.02 -11.13 20.40
CA GLU A 77 7.76 -11.86 20.54
C GLU A 77 7.03 -11.87 19.19
N ILE A 78 6.56 -13.03 18.73
CA ILE A 78 5.92 -13.16 17.43
C ILE A 78 4.58 -13.87 17.51
N GLU A 79 3.70 -13.49 16.58
CA GLU A 79 2.48 -14.22 16.22
C GLU A 79 2.54 -14.57 14.73
N THR A 80 2.14 -15.78 14.34
CA THR A 80 2.18 -16.26 12.96
C THR A 80 0.86 -16.85 12.52
N GLY A 81 0.58 -16.85 11.22
CA GLY A 81 -0.65 -17.42 10.67
C GLY A 81 -1.83 -16.45 10.71
N ILE A 82 -1.61 -15.17 10.99
CA ILE A 82 -2.64 -14.13 10.90
C ILE A 82 -2.95 -13.93 9.41
N ALA A 83 -4.22 -13.92 9.04
CA ALA A 83 -4.65 -13.88 7.64
C ALA A 83 -3.90 -14.92 6.79
N TYR A 84 -3.86 -16.18 7.22
CA TYR A 84 -3.18 -17.36 6.67
C TYR A 84 -1.66 -17.40 6.89
N THR A 85 -0.90 -16.46 6.37
CA THR A 85 0.57 -16.51 6.35
C THR A 85 1.24 -15.31 7.01
N GLY A 86 0.46 -14.32 7.45
CA GLY A 86 0.98 -13.11 8.09
C GLY A 86 1.81 -13.41 9.34
N VAL A 87 2.83 -12.57 9.55
CA VAL A 87 3.73 -12.62 10.69
C VAL A 87 3.74 -11.26 11.37
N VAL A 88 3.57 -11.27 12.68
CA VAL A 88 3.62 -10.06 13.49
C VAL A 88 4.71 -10.20 14.54
N GLY A 89 5.51 -9.15 14.71
CA GLY A 89 6.52 -9.06 15.77
C GLY A 89 6.23 -7.89 16.69
N TYR A 90 6.46 -8.06 17.98
CA TYR A 90 6.29 -6.99 18.95
C TYR A 90 7.60 -6.73 19.73
N ILE A 91 8.08 -5.51 19.64
CA ILE A 91 9.27 -5.04 20.35
C ILE A 91 8.80 -4.12 21.48
N GLU A 92 8.88 -4.61 22.71
CA GLU A 92 8.67 -3.79 23.89
C GLU A 92 9.91 -2.92 24.13
N GLY A 93 9.72 -1.61 24.16
CA GLY A 93 10.79 -0.66 24.43
C GLY A 93 11.11 -0.51 25.91
N GLY A 94 12.31 -0.04 26.23
CA GLY A 94 12.78 0.13 27.61
C GLY A 94 12.20 1.36 28.33
N ASN A 95 11.48 2.24 27.63
CA ASN A 95 10.87 3.44 28.20
C ASN A 95 9.42 3.56 27.75
N ASP A 96 8.55 4.04 28.65
CA ASP A 96 7.13 4.22 28.37
C ASP A 96 6.89 5.14 27.16
N GLY A 97 5.90 4.78 26.35
CA GLY A 97 5.50 5.55 25.17
C GLY A 97 4.47 4.83 24.32
N PRO A 98 4.10 5.40 23.16
CA PRO A 98 3.12 4.82 22.25
C PRO A 98 3.63 3.55 21.55
N THR A 99 2.71 2.77 21.00
CA THR A 99 3.03 1.70 20.06
C THR A 99 2.99 2.26 18.62
N VAL A 100 4.08 2.11 17.91
CA VAL A 100 4.22 2.48 16.50
C VAL A 100 4.17 1.22 15.64
N ALA A 101 3.26 1.13 14.68
CA ALA A 101 3.23 0.03 13.73
C ALA A 101 4.07 0.34 12.48
N LEU A 102 4.81 -0.66 12.00
CA LEU A 102 5.55 -0.65 10.73
C LEU A 102 5.10 -1.83 9.89
N ARG A 103 4.74 -1.60 8.64
CA ARG A 103 4.18 -2.63 7.74
C ARG A 103 5.04 -2.87 6.51
N ALA A 104 5.18 -4.12 6.15
CA ALA A 104 5.62 -4.60 4.83
C ALA A 104 4.67 -5.70 4.34
N ASP A 105 4.25 -5.61 3.09
CA ASP A 105 3.60 -6.70 2.35
C ASP A 105 4.64 -7.75 1.91
N MET A 106 4.21 -8.99 1.60
CA MET A 106 5.16 -10.07 1.34
C MET A 106 4.79 -11.00 0.19
N ASP A 107 3.68 -10.78 -0.48
CA ASP A 107 3.23 -11.62 -1.59
C ASP A 107 3.88 -11.27 -2.93
N ALA A 108 3.87 -12.21 -3.86
CA ALA A 108 4.34 -12.08 -5.23
C ALA A 108 3.22 -12.25 -6.25
N LEU A 109 3.51 -11.93 -7.49
CA LEU A 109 2.55 -11.91 -8.60
C LEU A 109 2.73 -13.09 -9.56
N PRO A 110 1.66 -13.52 -10.27
CA PRO A 110 1.72 -14.55 -11.30
C PRO A 110 2.33 -13.99 -12.61
N VAL A 111 3.58 -13.55 -12.53
CA VAL A 111 4.35 -12.93 -13.62
C VAL A 111 5.59 -13.77 -13.91
N GLU A 112 5.85 -14.09 -15.18
CA GLU A 112 7.09 -14.74 -15.59
C GLU A 112 8.22 -13.73 -15.70
N GLU A 113 9.26 -13.87 -14.89
CA GLU A 113 10.37 -12.92 -14.82
C GLU A 113 11.24 -12.94 -16.07
N LYS A 114 11.63 -11.75 -16.56
CA LYS A 114 12.47 -11.54 -17.73
C LYS A 114 13.61 -10.56 -17.49
N THR A 115 13.99 -10.33 -16.25
CA THR A 115 15.01 -9.35 -15.85
C THR A 115 16.42 -9.75 -16.23
N GLY A 116 16.71 -11.08 -16.24
CA GLY A 116 18.05 -11.61 -16.45
C GLY A 116 18.99 -11.46 -15.25
N LEU A 117 18.45 -11.15 -14.07
CA LEU A 117 19.22 -11.08 -12.82
C LEU A 117 19.78 -12.45 -12.42
N SER A 118 20.92 -12.49 -11.74
CA SER A 118 21.54 -13.75 -11.28
C SER A 118 20.66 -14.49 -10.26
N TYR A 119 19.82 -13.77 -9.53
CA TYR A 119 18.85 -14.26 -8.55
C TYR A 119 17.39 -14.18 -9.08
N ALA A 120 17.20 -14.08 -10.40
CA ALA A 120 15.88 -14.10 -11.00
C ALA A 120 15.08 -15.34 -10.62
N SER A 121 13.79 -15.17 -10.39
CA SER A 121 12.87 -16.27 -10.09
C SER A 121 12.75 -17.25 -11.25
N LYS A 122 12.70 -18.54 -10.91
CA LYS A 122 12.35 -19.64 -11.81
C LYS A 122 11.14 -20.42 -11.30
N VAL A 123 10.47 -19.86 -10.28
CA VAL A 123 9.31 -20.49 -9.65
C VAL A 123 8.13 -20.49 -10.62
N ARG A 124 7.45 -21.62 -10.68
CA ARG A 124 6.22 -21.80 -11.44
C ARG A 124 5.16 -22.44 -10.56
N THR A 125 3.90 -22.07 -10.78
CA THR A 125 2.77 -22.61 -10.04
C THR A 125 1.52 -22.65 -10.90
N SER A 126 0.47 -23.30 -10.42
CA SER A 126 -0.85 -23.24 -11.03
C SER A 126 -1.61 -22.03 -10.49
N TYR A 127 -2.06 -21.14 -11.37
CA TYR A 127 -2.90 -19.98 -11.06
C TYR A 127 -4.07 -19.92 -12.01
N LEU A 128 -5.31 -19.94 -11.50
CA LEU A 128 -6.56 -20.01 -12.30
C LEU A 128 -6.54 -21.13 -13.36
N GLY A 129 -5.99 -22.31 -12.97
CA GLY A 129 -5.89 -23.49 -13.85
C GLY A 129 -4.83 -23.41 -14.95
N LYS A 130 -3.95 -22.39 -14.92
CA LYS A 130 -2.83 -22.23 -15.86
C LYS A 130 -1.50 -22.35 -15.14
N ASP A 131 -0.51 -22.91 -15.83
CA ASP A 131 0.89 -22.89 -15.36
C ASP A 131 1.48 -21.50 -15.64
N VAL A 132 1.91 -20.79 -14.59
CA VAL A 132 2.43 -19.43 -14.65
C VAL A 132 3.77 -19.33 -13.93
N GLY A 133 4.64 -18.39 -14.35
CA GLY A 133 5.78 -17.95 -13.57
C GLY A 133 5.34 -17.12 -12.37
N VAL A 134 6.16 -17.05 -11.33
CA VAL A 134 5.93 -16.21 -10.15
C VAL A 134 7.11 -15.27 -9.96
N MET A 135 6.85 -13.99 -9.71
CA MET A 135 7.87 -12.96 -9.55
C MET A 135 7.44 -11.91 -8.53
N HIS A 136 8.38 -11.42 -7.71
CA HIS A 136 8.19 -10.18 -6.95
C HIS A 136 8.23 -8.96 -7.89
N ALA A 137 7.23 -8.87 -8.78
CA ALA A 137 7.16 -7.81 -9.78
C ALA A 137 6.66 -6.47 -9.20
N CYS A 138 6.20 -6.45 -7.94
CA CYS A 138 5.84 -5.25 -7.21
C CYS A 138 6.91 -4.77 -6.22
N GLY A 139 7.86 -5.64 -5.85
CA GLY A 139 8.99 -5.28 -4.99
C GLY A 139 8.77 -5.57 -3.51
N HIS A 140 7.79 -6.41 -3.16
CA HIS A 140 7.50 -6.78 -1.77
C HIS A 140 8.68 -7.54 -1.12
N ASP A 141 9.53 -8.22 -1.90
CA ASP A 141 10.82 -8.75 -1.45
C ASP A 141 11.71 -7.68 -0.79
N ALA A 142 11.70 -6.46 -1.34
CA ALA A 142 12.44 -5.33 -0.76
C ALA A 142 11.75 -4.78 0.50
N HIS A 143 10.42 -4.72 0.52
CA HIS A 143 9.67 -4.26 1.69
C HIS A 143 9.93 -5.17 2.89
N VAL A 144 9.81 -6.50 2.70
CA VAL A 144 10.12 -7.50 3.73
C VAL A 144 11.56 -7.38 4.22
N ALA A 145 12.53 -7.35 3.30
CA ALA A 145 13.94 -7.30 3.67
C ALA A 145 14.30 -6.03 4.44
N VAL A 146 13.77 -4.88 4.02
CA VAL A 146 13.94 -3.59 4.73
C VAL A 146 13.35 -3.67 6.13
N LEU A 147 12.12 -4.19 6.29
CA LEU A 147 11.49 -4.29 7.62
C LEU A 147 12.19 -5.30 8.52
N MET A 148 12.77 -6.39 7.97
CA MET A 148 13.64 -7.29 8.72
C MET A 148 14.90 -6.56 9.24
N GLY A 149 15.49 -5.69 8.42
CA GLY A 149 16.62 -4.84 8.83
C GLY A 149 16.24 -3.83 9.92
N VAL A 150 15.09 -3.17 9.78
CA VAL A 150 14.52 -2.29 10.81
C VAL A 150 14.33 -3.06 12.13
N ALA A 151 13.77 -4.27 12.07
CA ALA A 151 13.57 -5.13 13.23
C ALA A 151 14.89 -5.46 13.95
N GLU A 152 15.93 -5.81 13.19
CA GLU A 152 17.26 -6.11 13.76
C GLU A 152 17.84 -4.89 14.49
N PHE A 153 17.78 -3.69 13.89
CA PHE A 153 18.29 -2.48 14.51
C PHE A 153 17.51 -2.11 15.77
N LEU A 154 16.17 -2.11 15.72
CA LEU A 154 15.33 -1.73 16.84
C LEU A 154 15.42 -2.74 18.00
N ALA A 155 15.41 -4.04 17.71
CA ALA A 155 15.54 -5.08 18.73
C ALA A 155 16.89 -5.03 19.45
N LYS A 156 17.98 -4.77 18.73
CA LYS A 156 19.32 -4.57 19.32
C LYS A 156 19.35 -3.40 20.31
N ASN A 157 18.56 -2.37 20.07
CA ASN A 157 18.52 -1.13 20.82
C ASN A 157 17.29 -0.98 21.74
N ARG A 158 16.50 -2.07 21.93
CA ARG A 158 15.19 -2.03 22.62
C ARG A 158 15.21 -1.35 23.99
N SER A 159 16.30 -1.51 24.77
CA SER A 159 16.41 -0.92 26.12
C SER A 159 16.42 0.62 26.13
N THR A 160 16.68 1.25 24.99
CA THR A 160 16.72 2.71 24.83
C THR A 160 15.54 3.25 24.04
N LEU A 161 14.71 2.37 23.47
CA LEU A 161 13.52 2.80 22.74
C LEU A 161 12.47 3.40 23.68
N LYS A 162 11.81 4.45 23.24
CA LYS A 162 10.63 5.02 23.86
C LYS A 162 9.39 4.49 23.15
N GLY A 163 8.47 3.89 23.93
CA GLY A 163 7.31 3.19 23.38
C GLY A 163 7.66 1.84 22.76
N ASN A 164 6.72 1.26 22.05
CA ASN A 164 6.81 -0.08 21.49
C ASN A 164 6.73 -0.03 19.96
N VAL A 165 7.20 -1.10 19.31
CA VAL A 165 7.11 -1.22 17.85
C VAL A 165 6.41 -2.52 17.47
N LEU A 166 5.33 -2.37 16.70
CA LEU A 166 4.59 -3.47 16.09
C LEU A 166 5.08 -3.65 14.64
N LEU A 167 5.67 -4.79 14.35
CA LEU A 167 6.16 -5.15 13.01
C LEU A 167 5.10 -6.02 12.34
N ILE A 168 4.56 -5.59 11.20
CA ILE A 168 3.51 -6.27 10.46
C ILE A 168 4.07 -6.72 9.12
N PHE A 169 4.20 -8.02 8.93
CA PHE A 169 4.50 -8.65 7.64
C PHE A 169 3.20 -9.22 7.09
N GLN A 170 2.63 -8.52 6.15
CA GLN A 170 1.27 -8.72 5.67
C GLN A 170 1.24 -9.60 4.42
N PRO A 171 0.37 -10.64 4.34
CA PRO A 171 0.16 -11.43 3.13
C PRO A 171 -0.83 -10.78 2.18
N ALA A 172 -0.86 -11.26 0.93
CA ALA A 172 -1.93 -11.08 -0.05
C ALA A 172 -2.38 -9.61 -0.28
N GLU A 173 -1.43 -8.67 -0.37
CA GLU A 173 -1.72 -7.27 -0.72
C GLU A 173 -2.28 -7.16 -2.14
N GLU A 174 -1.77 -7.95 -3.08
CA GLU A 174 -2.19 -7.99 -4.50
C GLU A 174 -3.53 -8.71 -4.71
N GLY A 175 -4.15 -9.12 -3.62
CA GLY A 175 -5.42 -9.82 -3.55
C GLY A 175 -5.29 -11.31 -3.26
N PRO A 176 -6.20 -11.84 -2.44
CA PRO A 176 -6.23 -13.26 -2.11
C PRO A 176 -6.70 -14.11 -3.30
N PRO A 177 -6.46 -15.43 -3.27
CA PRO A 177 -7.06 -16.37 -4.20
C PRO A 177 -8.60 -16.29 -4.20
N GLU A 178 -9.23 -16.58 -5.35
CA GLU A 178 -10.68 -16.52 -5.49
C GLU A 178 -11.40 -17.37 -4.42
N GLY A 179 -12.31 -16.73 -3.69
CA GLY A 179 -13.09 -17.35 -2.60
C GLY A 179 -12.41 -17.37 -1.24
N GLU A 180 -11.19 -16.83 -1.12
CA GLU A 180 -10.49 -16.63 0.16
C GLU A 180 -10.56 -15.16 0.59
N GLY A 181 -10.51 -14.90 1.89
CA GLY A 181 -10.18 -13.58 2.44
C GLY A 181 -8.66 -13.41 2.47
N GLY A 182 -8.16 -12.21 2.80
CA GLY A 182 -6.71 -11.97 2.92
C GLY A 182 -6.39 -10.52 3.19
N GLY A 183 -5.09 -10.20 3.12
CA GLY A 183 -4.58 -8.86 3.21
C GLY A 183 -4.80 -8.16 4.55
N ALA A 184 -4.71 -6.84 4.52
CA ALA A 184 -4.87 -5.97 5.69
C ALA A 184 -6.27 -6.10 6.32
N GLU A 185 -7.32 -6.19 5.49
CA GLU A 185 -8.71 -6.32 5.97
C GLU A 185 -8.87 -7.55 6.88
N MET A 186 -8.34 -8.70 6.47
CA MET A 186 -8.43 -9.92 7.25
C MET A 186 -7.58 -9.86 8.52
N MET A 187 -6.36 -9.29 8.45
CA MET A 187 -5.53 -9.09 9.66
C MET A 187 -6.24 -8.25 10.71
N LEU A 188 -6.94 -7.19 10.31
CA LEU A 188 -7.76 -6.36 11.20
C LEU A 188 -8.96 -7.13 11.72
N ALA A 189 -9.68 -7.85 10.85
CA ALA A 189 -10.85 -8.66 11.26
C ALA A 189 -10.48 -9.76 12.26
N GLU A 190 -9.25 -10.26 12.24
CA GLU A 190 -8.70 -11.18 13.23
C GLU A 190 -8.23 -10.49 14.52
N GLY A 191 -8.46 -9.18 14.68
CA GLY A 191 -8.23 -8.44 15.92
C GLY A 191 -6.80 -7.97 16.11
N LEU A 192 -6.05 -7.70 15.03
CA LEU A 192 -4.65 -7.27 15.13
C LEU A 192 -4.50 -5.99 15.95
N PHE A 193 -5.28 -4.95 15.63
CA PHE A 193 -5.14 -3.66 16.30
C PHE A 193 -5.77 -3.62 17.69
N GLU A 194 -6.80 -4.45 17.95
CA GLU A 194 -7.34 -4.63 19.30
C GLU A 194 -6.31 -5.23 20.26
N ARG A 195 -5.47 -6.17 19.78
CA ARG A 195 -4.43 -6.81 20.60
C ARG A 195 -3.24 -5.91 20.91
N TYR A 196 -2.79 -5.15 19.91
CA TYR A 196 -1.53 -4.39 20.02
C TYR A 196 -1.72 -2.88 20.17
N SER A 197 -2.91 -2.35 19.90
CA SER A 197 -3.31 -0.94 20.06
C SER A 197 -2.27 0.06 19.53
N PRO A 198 -1.84 -0.01 18.26
CA PRO A 198 -0.92 1.00 17.73
C PRO A 198 -1.58 2.38 17.67
N GLU A 199 -0.81 3.44 17.96
CA GLU A 199 -1.30 4.81 17.82
C GLU A 199 -1.16 5.33 16.39
N VAL A 200 -0.18 4.83 15.63
CA VAL A 200 0.08 5.18 14.22
C VAL A 200 0.64 4.01 13.46
N ILE A 201 0.55 4.08 12.14
CA ILE A 201 1.18 3.10 11.24
C ILE A 201 1.98 3.77 10.14
N PHE A 202 3.17 3.23 9.86
CA PHE A 202 4.01 3.62 8.73
C PHE A 202 4.21 2.44 7.78
N GLY A 203 4.21 2.74 6.47
CA GLY A 203 4.49 1.76 5.43
C GLY A 203 5.28 2.38 4.28
N MET A 204 5.92 1.53 3.48
CA MET A 204 6.76 1.92 2.36
C MET A 204 6.39 1.11 1.12
N HIS A 205 6.43 1.74 -0.05
CA HIS A 205 6.39 1.05 -1.34
C HIS A 205 7.55 1.46 -2.24
N VAL A 206 8.24 0.50 -2.85
CA VAL A 206 9.27 0.78 -3.85
C VAL A 206 8.64 1.05 -5.22
N THR A 207 9.12 2.07 -5.92
CA THR A 207 8.58 2.47 -7.22
C THR A 207 9.69 2.78 -8.21
N ASN A 208 9.39 2.69 -9.51
CA ASN A 208 10.32 3.06 -10.58
C ASN A 208 10.53 4.59 -10.71
N GLN A 209 10.77 5.24 -9.58
CA GLN A 209 11.04 6.66 -9.49
C GLN A 209 12.52 6.93 -9.23
N ARG A 210 12.87 8.21 -9.05
CA ARG A 210 14.24 8.68 -8.88
C ARG A 210 14.91 8.02 -7.69
N HIS A 211 16.08 7.43 -7.94
CA HIS A 211 16.92 6.69 -6.99
C HIS A 211 17.06 7.38 -5.63
N GLY A 212 16.75 6.66 -4.55
CA GLY A 212 16.93 7.10 -3.17
C GLY A 212 16.05 8.27 -2.73
N HIS A 213 15.08 8.72 -3.55
CA HIS A 213 14.14 9.76 -3.15
C HIS A 213 12.92 9.14 -2.48
N VAL A 214 12.50 9.76 -1.39
CA VAL A 214 11.25 9.44 -0.70
C VAL A 214 10.17 10.41 -1.12
N PHE A 215 9.01 9.89 -1.49
CA PHE A 215 7.85 10.66 -1.96
C PHE A 215 6.68 10.43 -1.03
N VAL A 216 6.03 11.50 -0.59
CA VAL A 216 4.81 11.44 0.23
C VAL A 216 3.79 12.43 -0.30
N LYS A 217 2.55 11.99 -0.41
CA LYS A 217 1.39 12.86 -0.69
C LYS A 217 0.54 12.92 0.57
N PRO A 218 0.45 14.07 1.27
CA PRO A 218 -0.47 14.23 2.40
C PRO A 218 -1.93 14.22 1.94
N GLY A 219 -2.83 13.71 2.76
CA GLY A 219 -4.23 13.48 2.41
C GLY A 219 -4.41 12.26 1.48
N PRO A 220 -5.47 12.22 0.65
CA PRO A 220 -5.68 11.13 -0.29
C PRO A 220 -4.48 10.92 -1.22
N ALA A 221 -3.77 9.80 -1.07
CA ALA A 221 -2.51 9.51 -1.74
C ALA A 221 -2.67 8.47 -2.86
N MET A 222 -3.47 7.42 -2.62
CA MET A 222 -3.76 6.38 -3.60
C MET A 222 -5.26 6.15 -3.70
N ALA A 223 -5.72 5.78 -4.90
CA ALA A 223 -7.15 5.64 -5.18
C ALA A 223 -7.78 4.46 -4.44
N ALA A 224 -9.05 4.59 -4.10
CA ALA A 224 -9.91 3.44 -3.88
C ALA A 224 -10.03 2.62 -5.16
N ALA A 225 -10.04 1.29 -5.03
CA ALA A 225 -10.25 0.37 -6.14
C ALA A 225 -11.50 -0.48 -5.92
N SER A 226 -12.39 -0.44 -6.89
CA SER A 226 -13.57 -1.30 -6.97
C SER A 226 -13.63 -1.95 -8.33
N ALA A 227 -14.05 -3.23 -8.38
CA ALA A 227 -14.51 -3.83 -9.62
C ALA A 227 -16.04 -3.82 -9.68
N TYR A 228 -16.59 -3.70 -10.88
CA TYR A 228 -18.02 -3.88 -11.09
C TYR A 228 -18.29 -4.95 -12.14
N ARG A 229 -19.41 -5.62 -12.01
CA ARG A 229 -19.94 -6.61 -12.95
C ARG A 229 -21.36 -6.25 -13.34
N ILE A 230 -21.63 -6.19 -14.64
CA ILE A 230 -22.98 -6.00 -15.18
C ILE A 230 -23.35 -7.25 -15.96
N LYS A 231 -24.39 -7.93 -15.53
CA LYS A 231 -24.98 -9.06 -16.25
C LYS A 231 -26.21 -8.58 -16.98
N ILE A 232 -26.30 -8.91 -18.27
CA ILE A 232 -27.38 -8.52 -19.16
C ILE A 232 -28.04 -9.80 -19.66
N LYS A 233 -29.32 -9.98 -19.36
CA LYS A 233 -30.11 -11.11 -19.80
C LYS A 233 -31.14 -10.66 -20.86
N GLY A 234 -31.11 -11.32 -21.98
CA GLY A 234 -32.03 -11.15 -23.08
C GLY A 234 -32.84 -12.41 -23.36
N VAL A 235 -33.22 -12.60 -24.62
CA VAL A 235 -33.92 -13.78 -25.11
C VAL A 235 -33.23 -14.27 -26.39
N GLN A 236 -32.71 -15.50 -26.36
CA GLN A 236 -31.98 -16.10 -27.46
C GLN A 236 -32.89 -16.23 -28.72
N ALA A 237 -32.32 -15.94 -29.89
CA ALA A 237 -33.00 -16.05 -31.14
C ALA A 237 -32.08 -16.44 -32.31
N HIS A 238 -32.67 -16.84 -33.45
CA HIS A 238 -31.91 -17.02 -34.66
C HIS A 238 -31.43 -15.67 -35.20
N GLY A 239 -30.14 -15.52 -35.52
CA GLY A 239 -29.55 -14.28 -35.95
C GLY A 239 -30.18 -13.62 -37.18
N SER A 240 -30.89 -14.40 -38.05
CA SER A 240 -31.67 -13.86 -39.18
C SER A 240 -33.09 -13.42 -38.81
N ARG A 241 -33.53 -13.64 -37.54
CA ARG A 241 -34.86 -13.32 -37.03
C ARG A 241 -34.75 -12.59 -35.66
N PRO A 242 -34.06 -11.44 -35.59
CA PRO A 242 -33.80 -10.75 -34.34
C PRO A 242 -35.06 -10.29 -33.59
N TRP A 243 -36.17 -10.12 -34.31
CA TRP A 243 -37.47 -9.74 -33.73
C TRP A 243 -38.15 -10.84 -32.90
N ASP A 244 -37.65 -12.09 -32.96
CA ASP A 244 -38.15 -13.21 -32.17
C ASP A 244 -37.46 -13.29 -30.78
N GLY A 245 -36.47 -12.39 -30.52
CA GLY A 245 -35.67 -12.37 -29.28
C GLY A 245 -35.52 -10.98 -28.67
N VAL A 246 -34.64 -10.90 -27.67
CA VAL A 246 -34.17 -9.65 -27.06
C VAL A 246 -32.65 -9.71 -27.03
N ASP A 247 -32.00 -8.80 -27.74
CA ASP A 247 -30.57 -8.87 -28.02
C ASP A 247 -29.73 -8.22 -26.89
N PRO A 248 -29.03 -9.01 -26.04
CA PRO A 248 -28.19 -8.48 -24.98
C PRO A 248 -26.88 -7.87 -25.52
N ILE A 249 -26.43 -8.21 -26.76
CA ILE A 249 -25.24 -7.61 -27.35
C ILE A 249 -25.48 -6.14 -27.69
N MET A 250 -26.67 -5.82 -28.20
CA MET A 250 -27.03 -4.42 -28.48
C MET A 250 -27.10 -3.63 -27.19
N ALA A 251 -27.74 -4.14 -26.13
CA ALA A 251 -27.78 -3.51 -24.81
C ALA A 251 -26.37 -3.34 -24.22
N THR A 252 -25.47 -4.31 -24.40
CA THR A 252 -24.05 -4.23 -24.00
C THR A 252 -23.33 -3.07 -24.69
N SER A 253 -23.54 -2.90 -26.00
CA SER A 253 -22.91 -1.82 -26.78
C SER A 253 -23.36 -0.41 -26.28
N GLU A 254 -24.64 -0.25 -25.97
CA GLU A 254 -25.21 0.98 -25.41
C GLU A 254 -24.66 1.24 -23.98
N LEU A 255 -24.54 0.20 -23.15
CA LEU A 255 -23.95 0.30 -21.81
C LEU A 255 -22.51 0.79 -21.89
N ILE A 256 -21.67 0.20 -22.74
CA ILE A 256 -20.26 0.61 -22.88
C ILE A 256 -20.17 2.09 -23.28
N ALA A 257 -20.98 2.53 -24.23
CA ALA A 257 -21.01 3.93 -24.66
C ALA A 257 -21.48 4.86 -23.54
N ALA A 258 -22.53 4.47 -22.80
CA ALA A 258 -23.07 5.27 -21.71
C ALA A 258 -22.17 5.32 -20.48
N LEU A 259 -21.50 4.22 -20.11
CA LEU A 259 -20.55 4.17 -18.98
C LEU A 259 -19.41 5.18 -19.15
N ASN A 260 -18.93 5.41 -20.39
CA ASN A 260 -17.93 6.45 -20.66
C ASN A 260 -18.44 7.87 -20.35
N THR A 261 -19.74 8.06 -20.24
CA THR A 261 -20.32 9.39 -19.87
C THR A 261 -20.34 9.65 -18.37
N VAL A 262 -20.17 8.65 -17.52
CA VAL A 262 -20.18 8.83 -16.06
C VAL A 262 -19.15 9.87 -15.67
N VAL A 263 -17.87 9.62 -15.92
CA VAL A 263 -16.77 10.54 -15.58
C VAL A 263 -16.84 11.83 -16.39
N SER A 264 -17.17 11.75 -17.68
CA SER A 264 -17.07 12.90 -18.58
C SER A 264 -18.27 13.85 -18.54
N ARG A 265 -19.43 13.44 -17.99
CA ARG A 265 -20.68 14.23 -18.07
C ARG A 265 -21.53 14.25 -16.80
N ARG A 266 -21.33 13.34 -15.85
CA ARG A 266 -22.27 13.13 -14.74
C ARG A 266 -21.70 13.46 -13.37
N ILE A 267 -20.40 13.37 -13.16
CA ILE A 267 -19.72 13.63 -11.89
C ILE A 267 -18.83 14.87 -11.97
N ASN A 268 -18.60 15.51 -10.82
CA ASN A 268 -17.70 16.65 -10.70
C ASN A 268 -16.26 16.15 -10.41
N ILE A 269 -15.38 16.23 -11.41
CA ILE A 269 -13.98 15.77 -11.34
C ILE A 269 -12.99 16.88 -10.97
N ILE A 270 -13.44 18.10 -10.62
CA ILE A 270 -12.52 19.23 -10.40
C ILE A 270 -11.61 18.96 -9.20
N ASN A 271 -12.18 18.51 -8.09
CA ASN A 271 -11.43 18.28 -6.85
C ASN A 271 -11.12 16.80 -6.62
N ASN A 272 -11.92 15.91 -7.19
CA ASN A 272 -11.87 14.48 -6.95
C ASN A 272 -11.83 13.72 -8.29
N PRO A 273 -10.65 13.46 -8.86
CA PRO A 273 -10.55 12.71 -10.10
C PRO A 273 -11.09 11.28 -9.93
N ALA A 274 -11.63 10.73 -11.01
CA ALA A 274 -12.15 9.37 -11.04
C ALA A 274 -11.88 8.68 -12.37
N VAL A 275 -11.88 7.35 -12.34
CA VAL A 275 -11.77 6.49 -13.52
C VAL A 275 -12.89 5.46 -13.49
N VAL A 276 -13.58 5.28 -14.62
CA VAL A 276 -14.51 4.17 -14.86
C VAL A 276 -14.09 3.53 -16.18
N SER A 277 -13.66 2.27 -16.13
CA SER A 277 -13.18 1.55 -17.30
C SER A 277 -13.88 0.21 -17.46
N VAL A 278 -14.19 -0.16 -18.71
CA VAL A 278 -14.60 -1.53 -19.08
C VAL A 278 -13.35 -2.30 -19.46
N GLY A 279 -13.09 -3.42 -18.79
CA GLY A 279 -11.93 -4.28 -19.02
C GLY A 279 -12.29 -5.59 -19.74
N ILE A 280 -13.49 -6.13 -19.48
CA ILE A 280 -13.92 -7.43 -20.03
C ILE A 280 -15.33 -7.29 -20.59
N VAL A 281 -15.56 -7.89 -21.76
CA VAL A 281 -16.88 -8.09 -22.36
C VAL A 281 -16.98 -9.55 -22.82
N ARG A 282 -18.04 -10.23 -22.44
CA ARG A 282 -18.34 -11.60 -22.86
C ARG A 282 -19.74 -11.65 -23.44
N ALA A 283 -19.88 -12.15 -24.68
CA ALA A 283 -21.17 -12.29 -25.33
C ALA A 283 -21.09 -13.25 -26.50
N GLY A 284 -22.10 -14.12 -26.66
CA GLY A 284 -22.30 -14.97 -27.80
C GLY A 284 -21.24 -16.07 -28.02
N THR A 285 -21.60 -17.06 -28.80
CA THR A 285 -20.73 -18.22 -29.13
C THR A 285 -20.69 -18.51 -30.63
N ARG A 286 -21.67 -18.04 -31.39
CA ARG A 286 -21.80 -18.32 -32.82
C ARG A 286 -22.43 -17.15 -33.57
N ASN A 287 -21.95 -16.87 -34.76
CA ASN A 287 -22.33 -15.72 -35.60
C ASN A 287 -23.80 -15.64 -36.01
N ASN A 288 -24.53 -16.75 -35.98
CA ASN A 288 -25.95 -16.84 -36.41
C ASN A 288 -26.92 -17.06 -35.22
N ILE A 289 -26.46 -16.79 -33.98
CA ILE A 289 -27.26 -16.89 -32.76
C ILE A 289 -27.18 -15.58 -32.03
N ILE A 290 -28.32 -14.94 -31.74
CA ILE A 290 -28.42 -13.92 -30.69
C ILE A 290 -28.36 -14.65 -29.35
N PRO A 291 -27.39 -14.36 -28.45
CA PRO A 291 -27.25 -15.10 -27.22
C PRO A 291 -28.35 -14.77 -26.21
N GLU A 292 -28.49 -15.58 -25.18
CA GLU A 292 -29.40 -15.32 -24.06
C GLU A 292 -28.84 -14.27 -23.11
N ASP A 293 -27.51 -14.20 -22.95
CA ASP A 293 -26.85 -13.33 -21.99
C ASP A 293 -25.56 -12.67 -22.53
N SER A 294 -25.13 -11.65 -21.83
CA SER A 294 -23.81 -11.04 -21.94
C SER A 294 -23.35 -10.49 -20.60
N GLU A 295 -22.05 -10.21 -20.49
CA GLU A 295 -21.42 -9.72 -19.27
C GLU A 295 -20.42 -8.62 -19.58
N ILE A 296 -20.42 -7.57 -18.75
CA ILE A 296 -19.37 -6.55 -18.67
C ILE A 296 -18.70 -6.63 -17.30
N VAL A 297 -17.36 -6.60 -17.25
CA VAL A 297 -16.60 -6.41 -16.01
C VAL A 297 -15.67 -5.22 -16.20
N GLY A 298 -15.62 -4.35 -15.19
CA GLY A 298 -14.82 -3.15 -15.25
C GLY A 298 -14.25 -2.75 -13.89
N THR A 299 -13.55 -1.63 -13.87
CA THR A 299 -12.93 -1.09 -12.66
C THR A 299 -13.31 0.37 -12.46
N ILE A 300 -13.39 0.76 -11.19
CA ILE A 300 -13.61 2.13 -10.74
C ILE A 300 -12.43 2.55 -9.87
N ARG A 301 -11.96 3.80 -10.03
CA ARG A 301 -11.01 4.46 -9.15
C ARG A 301 -11.59 5.79 -8.71
N SER A 302 -11.47 6.10 -7.41
CA SER A 302 -11.89 7.39 -6.83
C SER A 302 -11.01 7.73 -5.63
N PHE A 303 -10.98 9.01 -5.26
CA PHE A 303 -10.23 9.49 -4.10
C PHE A 303 -11.14 10.02 -2.99
N ASP A 304 -12.43 9.76 -3.13
CA ASP A 304 -13.46 10.24 -2.21
C ASP A 304 -14.58 9.19 -2.12
N PRO A 305 -15.00 8.79 -0.89
CA PRO A 305 -16.05 7.79 -0.72
C PRO A 305 -17.43 8.25 -1.21
N GLU A 306 -17.74 9.56 -1.11
CA GLU A 306 -19.03 10.11 -1.55
C GLU A 306 -19.09 10.09 -3.07
N LEU A 307 -18.01 10.51 -3.74
CA LEU A 307 -17.90 10.43 -5.20
C LEU A 307 -18.01 8.98 -5.69
N ARG A 308 -17.44 8.03 -4.98
CA ARG A 308 -17.58 6.60 -5.30
C ARG A 308 -19.04 6.16 -5.25
N ALA A 309 -19.76 6.56 -4.20
CA ALA A 309 -21.18 6.23 -4.07
C ALA A 309 -22.03 6.88 -5.21
N GLU A 310 -21.71 8.11 -5.60
CA GLU A 310 -22.32 8.79 -6.75
C GLU A 310 -22.08 8.04 -8.05
N ILE A 311 -20.83 7.58 -8.31
CA ILE A 311 -20.48 6.77 -9.49
C ILE A 311 -21.31 5.48 -9.52
N TYR A 312 -21.46 4.78 -8.38
CA TYR A 312 -22.25 3.56 -8.32
C TYR A 312 -23.70 3.81 -8.68
N GLU A 313 -24.29 4.90 -8.19
CA GLU A 313 -25.67 5.26 -8.48
C GLU A 313 -25.84 5.64 -9.96
N GLU A 314 -24.93 6.39 -10.54
CA GLU A 314 -24.95 6.73 -11.97
C GLU A 314 -24.88 5.50 -12.88
N ILE A 315 -24.03 4.52 -12.53
CA ILE A 315 -23.96 3.23 -13.24
C ILE A 315 -25.30 2.46 -13.14
N ARG A 316 -25.91 2.42 -11.95
CA ARG A 316 -27.24 1.78 -11.76
C ARG A 316 -28.33 2.46 -12.59
N GLN A 317 -28.35 3.80 -12.62
CA GLN A 317 -29.35 4.55 -13.40
C GLN A 317 -29.17 4.32 -14.90
N ILE A 318 -27.93 4.31 -15.41
CA ILE A 318 -27.63 3.98 -16.80
C ILE A 318 -28.16 2.57 -17.13
N ALA A 319 -27.80 1.57 -16.30
CA ALA A 319 -28.20 0.19 -16.49
C ALA A 319 -29.73 0.04 -16.53
N LYS A 320 -30.43 0.68 -15.59
CA LYS A 320 -31.90 0.72 -15.54
C LYS A 320 -32.53 1.35 -16.79
N GLY A 321 -31.98 2.47 -17.27
CA GLY A 321 -32.50 3.16 -18.46
C GLY A 321 -32.36 2.29 -19.73
N ILE A 322 -31.22 1.64 -19.90
CA ILE A 322 -30.95 0.75 -21.04
C ILE A 322 -31.79 -0.52 -20.94
N ALA A 323 -31.96 -1.12 -19.75
CA ALA A 323 -32.82 -2.27 -19.55
C ALA A 323 -34.25 -2.01 -20.03
N VAL A 324 -34.82 -0.84 -19.69
CA VAL A 324 -36.16 -0.42 -20.15
C VAL A 324 -36.20 -0.24 -21.65
N GLY A 325 -35.19 0.42 -22.24
CA GLY A 325 -35.17 0.71 -23.70
C GLY A 325 -34.96 -0.53 -24.55
N SER A 326 -34.13 -1.48 -24.11
CA SER A 326 -33.79 -2.70 -24.84
C SER A 326 -34.73 -3.88 -24.55
N GLY A 327 -35.52 -3.82 -23.46
CA GLY A 327 -36.33 -4.94 -23.00
C GLY A 327 -35.52 -6.07 -22.31
N THR A 328 -34.23 -5.81 -21.97
CA THR A 328 -33.36 -6.76 -21.25
C THR A 328 -33.54 -6.67 -19.74
N GLU A 329 -33.13 -7.72 -19.00
CA GLU A 329 -32.92 -7.66 -17.58
C GLU A 329 -31.44 -7.37 -17.30
N ILE A 330 -31.16 -6.29 -16.53
CA ILE A 330 -29.78 -5.91 -16.22
C ILE A 330 -29.58 -5.87 -14.69
N SER A 331 -28.55 -6.58 -14.21
CA SER A 331 -28.11 -6.51 -12.81
C SER A 331 -26.71 -5.94 -12.74
N VAL A 332 -26.44 -5.17 -11.67
CA VAL A 332 -25.15 -4.54 -11.42
C VAL A 332 -24.65 -4.96 -10.04
N GLU A 333 -23.48 -5.54 -9.99
CA GLU A 333 -22.75 -5.91 -8.78
C GLU A 333 -21.51 -5.00 -8.65
N PHE A 334 -21.20 -4.50 -7.45
CA PHE A 334 -20.00 -3.73 -7.17
C PHE A 334 -19.10 -4.48 -6.18
N ASP A 335 -17.85 -4.06 -6.09
CA ASP A 335 -16.82 -4.60 -5.21
C ASP A 335 -16.56 -6.09 -5.44
N VAL A 336 -16.71 -6.52 -6.70
CA VAL A 336 -16.51 -7.92 -7.10
C VAL A 336 -15.05 -8.31 -6.97
N GLY A 337 -14.75 -9.28 -6.11
CA GLY A 337 -13.38 -9.73 -5.86
C GLY A 337 -12.61 -8.87 -4.85
N GLY A 338 -13.31 -8.02 -4.11
CA GLY A 338 -12.75 -7.17 -3.07
C GLY A 338 -12.81 -5.67 -3.40
N PHE A 339 -12.52 -4.89 -2.39
CA PHE A 339 -12.52 -3.43 -2.44
C PHE A 339 -11.31 -2.91 -1.67
N TYR A 340 -10.60 -1.90 -2.19
CA TYR A 340 -9.59 -1.17 -1.44
C TYR A 340 -10.07 0.27 -1.21
N PRO A 341 -10.10 0.71 0.05
CA PRO A 341 -10.39 2.11 0.38
C PRO A 341 -9.36 3.08 -0.20
N VAL A 342 -9.63 4.36 -0.09
CA VAL A 342 -8.62 5.40 -0.38
C VAL A 342 -7.49 5.29 0.63
N THR A 343 -6.24 5.17 0.18
CA THR A 343 -5.07 5.31 1.05
C THR A 343 -4.89 6.78 1.39
N VAL A 344 -5.09 7.11 2.66
CA VAL A 344 -4.98 8.48 3.16
C VAL A 344 -3.76 8.58 4.07
N ASN A 345 -2.82 9.44 3.69
CA ASN A 345 -1.77 9.87 4.61
C ASN A 345 -2.34 10.96 5.52
N ASP A 346 -2.42 10.69 6.80
CA ASP A 346 -2.96 11.65 7.77
C ASP A 346 -2.17 12.97 7.72
N PRO A 347 -2.82 14.12 7.44
CA PRO A 347 -2.12 15.39 7.28
C PRO A 347 -1.41 15.87 8.56
N GLN A 348 -1.95 15.58 9.75
CA GLN A 348 -1.35 16.01 11.01
C GLN A 348 -0.14 15.13 11.33
N LEU A 349 -0.25 13.81 11.11
CA LEU A 349 0.88 12.89 11.22
C LEU A 349 1.98 13.28 10.24
N PHE A 350 1.64 13.57 8.98
CA PHE A 350 2.60 14.04 7.99
C PHE A 350 3.33 15.30 8.44
N ASP A 351 2.60 16.33 8.90
CA ASP A 351 3.20 17.59 9.34
C ASP A 351 4.14 17.37 10.54
N SER A 352 3.78 16.50 11.48
CA SER A 352 4.60 16.17 12.64
C SER A 352 5.86 15.39 12.28
N MET A 353 5.80 14.51 11.24
CA MET A 353 6.91 13.65 10.81
C MET A 353 7.73 14.21 9.64
N LYS A 354 7.36 15.37 9.10
CA LYS A 354 8.03 15.96 7.93
C LYS A 354 9.53 16.19 8.15
N ASN A 355 9.93 16.64 9.34
CA ASN A 355 11.33 16.84 9.66
C ASN A 355 12.11 15.52 9.67
N SER A 356 11.51 14.44 10.18
CA SER A 356 12.10 13.10 10.19
C SER A 356 12.32 12.57 8.77
N LEU A 357 11.35 12.80 7.86
CA LEU A 357 11.48 12.46 6.45
C LEU A 357 12.64 13.22 5.77
N VAL A 358 12.75 14.52 6.02
CA VAL A 358 13.84 15.36 5.48
C VAL A 358 15.21 14.94 6.03
N GLU A 359 15.29 14.65 7.31
CA GLU A 359 16.53 14.24 7.98
C GLU A 359 16.99 12.86 7.50
N ALA A 360 16.11 11.85 7.51
CA ALA A 360 16.41 10.48 7.09
C ALA A 360 16.96 10.43 5.66
N THR A 361 16.40 11.24 4.77
CA THR A 361 16.75 11.27 3.34
C THR A 361 17.84 12.28 2.97
N LYS A 362 18.40 12.97 3.98
CA LYS A 362 19.38 14.05 3.75
C LYS A 362 18.90 15.08 2.71
N GLY A 363 17.59 15.38 2.73
CA GLY A 363 16.93 16.33 1.85
C GLY A 363 16.47 15.76 0.49
N GLN A 364 16.56 14.45 0.27
CA GLN A 364 16.01 13.79 -0.92
C GLN A 364 14.52 13.42 -0.74
N PHE A 365 13.80 14.16 0.09
CA PHE A 365 12.37 14.05 0.31
C PHE A 365 11.61 14.94 -0.68
N ILE A 366 10.50 14.42 -1.22
CA ILE A 366 9.62 15.13 -2.15
C ILE A 366 8.18 15.01 -1.66
N GLU A 367 7.59 16.14 -1.29
CA GLU A 367 6.15 16.23 -1.06
C GLU A 367 5.43 16.27 -2.41
N GLN A 368 4.65 15.22 -2.69
CA GLN A 368 3.88 15.11 -3.92
C GLN A 368 2.59 15.93 -3.85
N LYS A 369 2.21 16.53 -4.98
CA LYS A 369 0.95 17.28 -5.11
C LYS A 369 -0.20 16.39 -5.55
N ASP A 370 0.07 15.52 -6.52
CA ASP A 370 -0.95 14.71 -7.16
C ASP A 370 -0.97 13.30 -6.58
N PRO A 371 -2.15 12.73 -6.35
CA PRO A 371 -2.29 11.32 -5.95
C PRO A 371 -2.03 10.39 -7.13
N VAL A 372 -1.84 9.10 -6.83
CA VAL A 372 -1.71 8.06 -7.85
C VAL A 372 -2.97 7.21 -7.96
N THR A 373 -3.28 6.73 -9.16
CA THR A 373 -4.49 5.90 -9.42
C THR A 373 -4.31 4.43 -9.06
N GLY A 374 -3.13 4.02 -8.60
CA GLY A 374 -2.92 2.74 -7.94
C GLY A 374 -3.74 2.64 -6.66
N ALA A 375 -4.02 1.43 -6.22
CA ALA A 375 -4.67 1.15 -4.95
C ALA A 375 -3.74 0.31 -4.08
N GLU A 376 -3.98 0.32 -2.77
CA GLU A 376 -3.12 -0.28 -1.77
C GLU A 376 -3.96 -0.63 -0.55
N ASP A 377 -3.89 -1.87 -0.06
CA ASP A 377 -4.71 -2.32 1.06
C ASP A 377 -4.19 -1.84 2.43
N PHE A 378 -2.99 -1.22 2.49
CA PHE A 378 -2.58 -0.40 3.65
C PHE A 378 -3.66 0.60 4.05
N SER A 379 -4.52 0.97 3.11
CA SER A 379 -5.68 1.83 3.33
C SER A 379 -6.61 1.34 4.44
N TYR A 380 -6.76 0.04 4.64
CA TYR A 380 -7.54 -0.50 5.75
C TYR A 380 -6.92 -0.14 7.11
N PHE A 381 -5.61 -0.30 7.25
CA PHE A 381 -4.92 0.11 8.48
C PHE A 381 -5.02 1.62 8.73
N SER A 382 -4.88 2.43 7.67
CA SER A 382 -4.94 3.90 7.79
C SER A 382 -6.35 4.44 8.02
N GLN A 383 -7.39 3.61 7.97
CA GLN A 383 -8.73 3.94 8.43
C GLN A 383 -8.91 3.72 9.94
N GLU A 384 -8.15 2.82 10.54
CA GLU A 384 -8.23 2.50 11.97
C GLU A 384 -7.35 3.43 12.82
N VAL A 385 -6.17 3.80 12.33
CA VAL A 385 -5.23 4.69 13.02
C VAL A 385 -4.58 5.66 12.01
N PRO A 386 -4.09 6.82 12.44
CA PRO A 386 -3.35 7.72 11.55
C PRO A 386 -2.19 6.98 10.87
N GLY A 387 -2.20 6.96 9.54
CA GLY A 387 -1.22 6.26 8.71
C GLY A 387 -0.37 7.22 7.87
N LEU A 388 0.86 6.84 7.60
CA LEU A 388 1.71 7.50 6.63
C LEU A 388 2.41 6.47 5.75
N TYR A 389 2.05 6.45 4.48
CA TYR A 389 2.58 5.57 3.45
C TYR A 389 3.43 6.37 2.47
N PHE A 390 4.67 5.97 2.28
CA PHE A 390 5.59 6.68 1.39
C PHE A 390 6.11 5.80 0.27
N SER A 391 6.44 6.41 -0.87
CA SER A 391 7.10 5.72 -1.96
C SER A 391 8.61 5.96 -1.92
N LEU A 392 9.39 4.90 -2.19
CA LEU A 392 10.85 4.95 -2.35
C LEU A 392 11.20 4.74 -3.82
N GLY A 393 11.92 5.69 -4.40
CA GLY A 393 12.40 5.58 -5.78
C GLY A 393 13.61 4.64 -5.88
N VAL A 394 13.46 3.56 -6.68
CA VAL A 394 14.46 2.47 -6.78
C VAL A 394 15.09 2.31 -8.17
N ASN A 395 14.91 3.26 -9.06
CA ASN A 395 15.63 3.25 -10.35
C ASN A 395 17.15 3.27 -10.14
N LYS A 396 17.89 2.69 -11.05
CA LYS A 396 19.36 2.78 -11.02
C LYS A 396 19.81 4.25 -11.04
N LYS A 397 20.79 4.57 -10.22
CA LYS A 397 21.32 5.92 -10.12
C LYS A 397 21.79 6.44 -11.49
N GLY A 398 21.32 7.64 -11.86
CA GLY A 398 21.69 8.31 -13.11
C GLY A 398 20.92 7.84 -14.35
N VAL A 399 20.03 6.86 -14.24
CA VAL A 399 19.16 6.47 -15.34
C VAL A 399 18.06 7.51 -15.51
N THR A 400 17.87 7.95 -16.76
CA THR A 400 16.82 8.89 -17.18
C THR A 400 15.90 8.23 -18.20
N GLY A 401 14.65 8.66 -18.25
CA GLY A 401 13.62 8.11 -19.12
C GLY A 401 12.76 7.03 -18.46
N LEU A 402 11.77 6.57 -19.22
CA LEU A 402 10.81 5.57 -18.74
C LEU A 402 11.50 4.23 -18.46
N GLN A 403 11.38 3.75 -17.25
CA GLN A 403 11.84 2.43 -16.82
C GLN A 403 10.65 1.49 -16.65
N PRO A 404 10.87 0.15 -16.73
CA PRO A 404 9.82 -0.82 -16.39
C PRO A 404 9.28 -0.55 -14.99
N GLY A 405 7.98 -0.33 -14.87
CA GLY A 405 7.30 -0.09 -13.58
C GLY A 405 6.96 -1.39 -12.86
N ASN A 406 6.40 -1.24 -11.67
CA ASN A 406 5.81 -2.34 -10.90
C ASN A 406 4.85 -3.14 -11.78
N HIS A 407 4.72 -4.44 -11.55
CA HIS A 407 4.00 -5.47 -12.32
C HIS A 407 4.61 -5.79 -13.70
N SER A 408 5.69 -5.12 -14.11
CA SER A 408 6.40 -5.48 -15.33
C SER A 408 7.29 -6.72 -15.12
N PRO A 409 7.36 -7.66 -16.08
CA PRO A 409 8.31 -8.79 -16.05
C PRO A 409 9.78 -8.34 -16.10
N TYR A 410 10.04 -7.06 -16.35
CA TYR A 410 11.35 -6.43 -16.39
C TYR A 410 11.60 -5.48 -15.23
N PHE A 411 10.72 -5.42 -14.23
CA PHE A 411 10.89 -4.55 -13.06
C PHE A 411 12.15 -4.94 -12.28
N THR A 412 12.97 -3.96 -11.93
CA THR A 412 14.20 -4.15 -11.17
C THR A 412 14.39 -3.05 -10.15
N ILE A 413 15.04 -3.37 -9.05
CA ILE A 413 15.35 -2.48 -7.94
C ILE A 413 16.88 -2.28 -7.89
N ASP A 414 17.34 -1.04 -7.74
CA ASP A 414 18.71 -0.77 -7.31
C ASP A 414 18.80 -0.90 -5.80
N ASP A 415 19.41 -1.98 -5.32
CA ASP A 415 19.55 -2.30 -3.90
C ASP A 415 20.12 -1.14 -3.06
N LYS A 416 20.96 -0.30 -3.67
CA LYS A 416 21.56 0.86 -3.00
C LYS A 416 20.57 1.96 -2.64
N ALA A 417 19.36 1.90 -3.18
CA ALA A 417 18.30 2.83 -2.81
C ALA A 417 17.58 2.43 -1.52
N LEU A 418 17.71 1.16 -1.10
CA LEU A 418 16.96 0.61 0.04
C LEU A 418 17.43 1.14 1.40
N ASP A 419 18.65 1.66 1.48
CA ASP A 419 19.19 2.30 2.68
C ASP A 419 18.34 3.52 3.10
N GLU A 420 17.85 4.32 2.14
CA GLU A 420 16.96 5.44 2.43
C GLU A 420 15.60 4.98 2.97
N GLY A 421 15.06 3.87 2.47
CA GLY A 421 13.82 3.27 2.99
C GLY A 421 13.97 2.78 4.43
N LEU A 422 15.05 2.05 4.72
CA LEU A 422 15.36 1.56 6.05
C LEU A 422 15.53 2.73 7.04
N LYS A 423 16.34 3.73 6.69
CA LYS A 423 16.54 4.92 7.53
C LYS A 423 15.22 5.63 7.79
N THR A 424 14.41 5.82 6.76
CA THR A 424 13.12 6.51 6.88
C THR A 424 12.21 5.80 7.87
N LEU A 425 12.03 4.47 7.77
CA LEU A 425 11.19 3.73 8.73
C LEU A 425 11.73 3.79 10.16
N VAL A 426 13.06 3.66 10.35
CA VAL A 426 13.67 3.79 11.69
C VAL A 426 13.48 5.18 12.26
N TYR A 427 13.72 6.24 11.47
CA TYR A 427 13.55 7.62 11.93
C TYR A 427 12.10 7.92 12.34
N LEU A 428 11.13 7.49 11.53
CA LEU A 428 9.71 7.64 11.85
C LEU A 428 9.35 6.91 13.16
N ALA A 429 9.85 5.69 13.37
CA ALA A 429 9.61 4.93 14.58
C ALA A 429 10.26 5.57 15.84
N LEU A 430 11.44 6.17 15.70
CA LEU A 430 12.15 6.82 16.80
C LEU A 430 11.57 8.20 17.14
N ASP A 431 11.15 8.96 16.13
CA ASP A 431 10.75 10.36 16.29
C ASP A 431 9.28 10.52 16.71
N TYR A 432 8.38 9.60 16.27
CA TYR A 432 6.97 9.70 16.62
C TYR A 432 6.72 9.76 18.14
N PRO A 433 7.35 8.93 19.01
CA PRO A 433 7.19 9.01 20.45
C PRO A 433 7.70 10.31 21.08
N GLU A 434 8.53 11.06 20.37
CA GLU A 434 9.11 12.33 20.80
C GLU A 434 8.38 13.56 20.21
N ALA A 435 7.47 13.33 19.25
CA ALA A 435 6.73 14.42 18.61
C ALA A 435 5.78 15.11 19.59
N PRO A 436 5.58 16.44 19.49
CA PRO A 436 4.56 17.15 20.24
C PRO A 436 3.16 16.61 19.85
N LYS A 437 2.40 16.21 20.86
CA LYS A 437 0.99 15.77 20.69
C LYS A 437 0.05 16.97 20.69
#